data_5c34f52cc9e522a9ca0b314094ac7251
#
_entry.id   5c34f52cc9e522a9ca0b314094ac7251
#
_cell.length_a   1.000
_cell.length_b   1.000
_cell.length_c   1.000
_cell.angle_alpha   90.00
_cell.angle_beta   90.00
_cell.angle_gamma   90.00
#
_symmetry.space_group_name_H-M   'P 1'
#
loop_
_entity.id
_entity.type
_entity.pdbx_description
1 polymer ?
#
loop_
_entity_poly.entity_id
_entity_poly.type
_entity_poly.pdbx_seq_one_letter_code
_entity_poly.pdbx_strand_id
1 'polypeptide(L)'
;MPVIRVAIAGLGAIGRVLARKLADGIPGLVLAGAAARDTAKAQAWLDAERIACPLVEPEAFPTLADLAIECAPASVLERICRPMLEAGKQVMVLSAGALLPRPELVELARTRGGQIIVPTGA
;
A
#
# COMPACT_ATOMS: atom_id res chain seq x y z
N MET A 1 -17.64 -10.64 10.06
CA MET A 1 -16.24 -10.80 9.59
C MET A 1 -15.57 -9.44 9.52
N PRO A 2 -14.45 -9.30 10.16
CA PRO A 2 -13.70 -8.05 10.02
C PRO A 2 -13.23 -7.89 8.58
N VAL A 3 -13.26 -6.65 8.09
CA VAL A 3 -12.74 -6.30 6.79
C VAL A 3 -11.34 -5.76 6.95
N ILE A 4 -10.47 -6.08 6.01
CA ILE A 4 -9.12 -5.51 5.96
C ILE A 4 -9.16 -4.27 5.05
N ARG A 5 -8.79 -3.13 5.61
CA ARG A 5 -8.71 -1.88 4.86
C ARG A 5 -7.36 -1.82 4.18
N VAL A 6 -7.37 -1.63 2.87
CA VAL A 6 -6.17 -1.69 2.03
C VAL A 6 -5.85 -0.32 1.46
N ALA A 7 -4.60 0.10 1.59
CA ALA A 7 -4.07 1.29 0.92
C ALA A 7 -3.10 0.85 -0.17
N ILE A 8 -3.14 1.50 -1.31
CA ILE A 8 -2.24 1.22 -2.43
C ILE A 8 -1.26 2.37 -2.58
N ALA A 9 0.03 2.07 -2.49
CA ALA A 9 1.08 3.04 -2.72
C ALA A 9 1.59 2.89 -4.15
N GLY A 10 1.22 3.84 -4.99
CA GLY A 10 1.58 3.87 -6.40
C GLY A 10 0.44 3.41 -7.30
N LEU A 11 -0.06 4.33 -8.13
CA LEU A 11 -1.11 4.06 -9.11
C LEU A 11 -0.55 4.01 -10.53
N GLY A 12 0.49 3.20 -10.71
CA GLY A 12 0.98 2.81 -12.02
C GLY A 12 0.19 1.62 -12.56
N ALA A 13 0.80 0.86 -13.47
CA ALA A 13 0.11 -0.26 -14.12
C ALA A 13 -0.43 -1.29 -13.12
N ILE A 14 0.41 -1.72 -12.20
CA ILE A 14 0.01 -2.74 -11.20
C ILE A 14 -0.97 -2.17 -10.19
N GLY A 15 -0.68 -0.98 -9.67
CA GLY A 15 -1.53 -0.34 -8.67
C GLY A 15 -2.94 -0.07 -9.20
N ARG A 16 -3.08 0.31 -10.47
CA ARG A 16 -4.37 0.53 -11.09
C ARG A 16 -5.19 -0.76 -11.21
N VAL A 17 -4.55 -1.86 -11.58
CA VAL A 17 -5.22 -3.16 -11.63
C VAL A 17 -5.75 -3.54 -10.26
N LEU A 18 -4.92 -3.38 -9.22
CA LEU A 18 -5.33 -3.70 -7.85
C LEU A 18 -6.45 -2.80 -7.37
N ALA A 19 -6.36 -1.50 -7.63
CA ALA A 19 -7.40 -0.56 -7.24
C ALA A 19 -8.72 -0.90 -7.91
N ARG A 20 -8.70 -1.26 -9.19
CA ARG A 20 -9.91 -1.64 -9.92
C ARG A 20 -10.54 -2.89 -9.32
N LYS A 21 -9.73 -3.91 -9.04
CA LYS A 21 -10.22 -5.16 -8.45
C LYS A 21 -10.79 -4.94 -7.05
N LEU A 22 -10.13 -4.14 -6.24
CA LEU A 22 -10.63 -3.83 -4.89
C LEU A 22 -11.93 -3.03 -4.94
N ALA A 23 -12.02 -2.06 -5.84
CA ALA A 23 -13.22 -1.25 -6.01
C ALA A 23 -14.41 -2.09 -6.52
N ASP A 24 -14.14 -3.07 -7.37
CA ASP A 24 -15.18 -3.96 -7.89
C ASP A 24 -15.66 -4.95 -6.82
N GLY A 25 -14.87 -5.18 -5.79
CA GLY A 25 -15.23 -6.02 -4.67
C GLY A 25 -14.42 -7.29 -4.57
N ILE A 26 -13.64 -7.39 -3.51
CA ILE A 26 -12.95 -8.61 -3.11
C ILE A 26 -13.44 -8.91 -1.70
N PRO A 27 -14.05 -10.08 -1.47
CA PRO A 27 -14.57 -10.39 -0.14
C PRO A 27 -13.52 -10.21 0.96
N GLY A 28 -13.89 -9.47 2.01
CA GLY A 28 -13.01 -9.24 3.14
C GLY A 28 -12.02 -8.09 2.98
N LEU A 29 -11.97 -7.44 1.81
CA LEU A 29 -11.05 -6.34 1.56
C LEU A 29 -11.79 -5.09 1.13
N VAL A 30 -11.29 -3.93 1.54
CA VAL A 30 -11.85 -2.62 1.16
C VAL A 30 -10.73 -1.71 0.74
N LEU A 31 -10.89 -1.01 -0.37
CA LEU A 31 -9.95 0.02 -0.79
C LEU A 31 -10.15 1.27 0.07
N ALA A 32 -9.19 1.58 0.92
CA ALA A 32 -9.31 2.65 1.89
C ALA A 32 -8.57 3.93 1.51
N GLY A 33 -7.58 3.82 0.63
CA GLY A 33 -6.82 4.99 0.20
C GLY A 33 -5.71 4.61 -0.76
N ALA A 34 -5.09 5.62 -1.33
CA ALA A 34 -3.95 5.44 -2.22
C ALA A 34 -3.01 6.63 -2.13
N ALA A 35 -1.78 6.41 -2.50
CA ALA A 35 -0.79 7.46 -2.67
C ALA A 35 -0.24 7.38 -4.09
N ALA A 36 0.05 8.54 -4.68
CA ALA A 36 0.59 8.60 -6.02
C ALA A 36 1.54 9.78 -6.12
N ARG A 37 2.56 9.63 -6.95
CA ARG A 37 3.53 10.69 -7.19
C ARG A 37 2.90 11.89 -7.89
N ASP A 38 2.13 11.63 -8.94
CA ASP A 38 1.38 12.64 -9.66
C ASP A 38 -0.07 12.55 -9.24
N THR A 39 -0.44 13.34 -8.25
CA THR A 39 -1.77 13.27 -7.66
C THR A 39 -2.88 13.73 -8.63
N ALA A 40 -2.57 14.71 -9.48
CA ALA A 40 -3.56 15.17 -10.45
C ALA A 40 -3.89 14.08 -11.48
N LYS A 41 -2.87 13.39 -11.98
CA LYS A 41 -3.06 12.30 -12.93
C LYS A 41 -3.78 11.12 -12.27
N ALA A 42 -3.42 10.80 -11.04
CA ALA A 42 -4.06 9.72 -10.29
C ALA A 42 -5.53 10.04 -10.02
N GLN A 43 -5.84 11.26 -9.62
CA GLN A 43 -7.21 11.65 -9.36
C GLN A 43 -8.06 11.60 -10.64
N ALA A 44 -7.49 12.04 -11.76
CA ALA A 44 -8.18 11.98 -13.05
C ALA A 44 -8.52 10.53 -13.42
N TRP A 45 -7.60 9.61 -13.17
CA TRP A 45 -7.84 8.20 -13.44
C TRP A 45 -8.94 7.64 -12.54
N LEU A 46 -8.87 7.93 -11.23
CA LEU A 46 -9.90 7.48 -10.28
C LEU A 46 -11.28 8.00 -10.66
N ASP A 47 -11.36 9.27 -11.06
CA ASP A 47 -12.62 9.88 -11.48
C ASP A 47 -13.17 9.22 -12.74
N ALA A 48 -12.31 8.98 -13.73
CA ALA A 48 -12.70 8.32 -14.97
C ALA A 48 -13.20 6.90 -14.74
N GLU A 49 -12.60 6.19 -13.79
CA GLU A 49 -12.97 4.83 -13.42
C GLU A 49 -14.13 4.79 -12.42
N ARG A 50 -14.56 5.94 -11.93
CA ARG A 50 -15.61 6.05 -10.91
C ARG A 50 -15.26 5.31 -9.63
N ILE A 51 -13.99 5.42 -9.21
CA ILE A 51 -13.51 4.83 -7.97
C ILE A 51 -13.41 5.92 -6.92
N ALA A 52 -14.18 5.78 -5.84
CA ALA A 52 -14.10 6.69 -4.70
C ALA A 52 -12.96 6.20 -3.79
N CYS A 53 -11.81 6.86 -3.89
CA CYS A 53 -10.63 6.49 -3.12
C CYS A 53 -9.88 7.76 -2.75
N PRO A 54 -9.67 8.03 -1.45
CA PRO A 54 -8.87 9.19 -1.04
C PRO A 54 -7.42 9.04 -1.49
N LEU A 55 -6.87 10.11 -2.07
CA LEU A 55 -5.45 10.20 -2.33
C LEU A 55 -4.81 10.91 -1.15
N VAL A 56 -3.84 10.26 -0.53
CA VAL A 56 -3.17 10.77 0.67
C VAL A 56 -1.67 10.52 0.55
N GLU A 57 -0.91 11.18 1.42
CA GLU A 57 0.51 10.88 1.55
C GLU A 57 0.68 9.55 2.29
N PRO A 58 1.76 8.79 2.01
CA PRO A 58 1.99 7.50 2.68
C PRO A 58 1.98 7.58 4.21
N GLU A 59 2.39 8.72 4.76
CA GLU A 59 2.40 8.94 6.20
C GLU A 59 1.01 8.86 6.84
N ALA A 60 -0.04 9.06 6.04
CA ALA A 60 -1.42 8.96 6.53
C ALA A 60 -1.99 7.54 6.49
N PHE A 61 -1.30 6.61 5.84
CA PHE A 61 -1.81 5.24 5.68
C PHE A 61 -2.19 4.55 7.00
N PRO A 62 -1.39 4.68 8.08
CA PRO A 62 -1.75 3.98 9.33
C PRO A 62 -3.10 4.38 9.91
N THR A 63 -3.59 5.57 9.60
CA THR A 63 -4.91 6.01 10.09
C THR A 63 -6.06 5.51 9.22
N LEU A 64 -5.77 5.07 8.00
CA LEU A 64 -6.79 4.66 7.03
C LEU A 64 -6.84 3.15 6.84
N ALA A 65 -5.71 2.47 6.95
CA ALA A 65 -5.58 1.11 6.44
C ALA A 65 -4.94 0.17 7.45
N ASP A 66 -5.19 -1.11 7.25
CA ASP A 66 -4.60 -2.20 8.02
C ASP A 66 -3.45 -2.83 7.24
N LEU A 67 -3.50 -2.72 5.91
CA LEU A 67 -2.52 -3.27 4.99
C LEU A 67 -2.19 -2.23 3.92
N ALA A 68 -0.92 -1.96 3.70
CA ALA A 68 -0.47 -1.16 2.56
C ALA A 68 0.19 -2.07 1.55
N ILE A 69 -0.13 -1.91 0.26
CA ILE A 69 0.51 -2.64 -0.83
C ILE A 69 1.43 -1.69 -1.56
N GLU A 70 2.71 -2.01 -1.58
CA GLU A 70 3.72 -1.20 -2.24
C GLU A 70 3.80 -1.57 -3.72
N CYS A 71 3.36 -0.66 -4.58
CA CYS A 71 3.39 -0.77 -6.04
C CYS A 71 4.16 0.42 -6.64
N ALA A 72 5.03 1.03 -5.86
CA ALA A 72 5.76 2.23 -6.22
C ALA A 72 7.23 1.91 -6.50
N PRO A 73 8.00 2.87 -7.05
CA PRO A 73 9.44 2.66 -7.21
C PRO A 73 10.12 2.35 -5.88
N ALA A 74 11.17 1.54 -5.95
CA ALA A 74 11.93 1.11 -4.76
C ALA A 74 12.44 2.28 -3.93
N SER A 75 12.69 3.42 -4.55
CA SER A 75 13.21 4.61 -3.87
C SER A 75 12.27 5.16 -2.79
N VAL A 76 10.98 4.85 -2.84
CA VAL A 76 10.02 5.34 -1.85
C VAL A 76 9.57 4.26 -0.88
N LEU A 77 10.21 3.10 -0.91
CA LEU A 77 9.83 1.96 -0.08
C LEU A 77 9.79 2.29 1.41
N GLU A 78 10.82 2.95 1.91
CA GLU A 78 10.90 3.27 3.34
C GLU A 78 9.77 4.21 3.76
N ARG A 79 9.46 5.18 2.92
CA ARG A 79 8.39 6.14 3.20
C ARG A 79 7.02 5.46 3.31
N ILE A 80 6.84 4.35 2.59
CA ILE A 80 5.59 3.58 2.62
C ILE A 80 5.59 2.62 3.82
N CYS A 81 6.69 1.90 4.02
CA CYS A 81 6.75 0.84 5.01
C CYS A 81 6.86 1.35 6.44
N ARG A 82 7.72 2.36 6.68
CA ARG A 82 8.02 2.77 8.04
C ARG A 82 6.78 3.19 8.84
N PRO A 83 5.89 4.06 8.35
CA PRO A 83 4.73 4.46 9.14
C PRO A 83 3.82 3.27 9.49
N MET A 84 3.60 2.37 8.55
CA MET A 84 2.76 1.20 8.78
C MET A 84 3.38 0.26 9.80
N LEU A 85 4.68 -0.01 9.68
CA LEU A 85 5.37 -0.92 10.59
C LEU A 85 5.48 -0.33 11.99
N GLU A 86 5.72 0.98 12.10
CA GLU A 86 5.73 1.66 13.41
C GLU A 86 4.40 1.54 14.11
N ALA A 87 3.32 1.50 13.34
CA ALA A 87 1.97 1.31 13.88
C ALA A 87 1.61 -0.16 14.12
N GLY A 88 2.53 -1.08 13.90
CA GLY A 88 2.30 -2.52 14.08
C GLY A 88 1.39 -3.11 13.01
N LYS A 89 1.36 -2.53 11.83
CA LYS A 89 0.46 -2.95 10.76
C LYS A 89 1.20 -3.72 9.67
N GLN A 90 0.50 -4.08 8.61
CA GLN A 90 1.02 -4.95 7.56
C GLN A 90 1.40 -4.17 6.32
N VAL A 91 2.47 -4.58 5.67
CA VAL A 91 2.88 -4.06 4.37
C VAL A 91 3.18 -5.23 3.44
N MET A 92 2.58 -5.21 2.26
CA MET A 92 2.91 -6.14 1.20
C MET A 92 3.87 -5.45 0.24
N VAL A 93 5.06 -6.00 0.09
CA VAL A 93 6.13 -5.39 -0.70
C VAL A 93 6.30 -6.15 -2.01
N LEU A 94 5.97 -5.49 -3.12
CA LEU A 94 6.14 -6.09 -4.46
C LEU A 94 7.56 -5.91 -4.96
N SER A 95 8.25 -4.86 -4.51
CA SER A 95 9.66 -4.60 -4.85
C SER A 95 10.58 -5.25 -3.81
N ALA A 96 10.50 -6.59 -3.69
CA ALA A 96 11.20 -7.33 -2.64
C ALA A 96 12.70 -7.07 -2.62
N GLY A 97 13.34 -6.90 -3.78
CA GLY A 97 14.76 -6.60 -3.87
C GLY A 97 15.17 -5.32 -3.14
N ALA A 98 14.24 -4.39 -2.97
CA ALA A 98 14.51 -3.13 -2.28
C ALA A 98 14.60 -3.31 -0.75
N LEU A 99 14.19 -4.45 -0.21
CA LEU A 99 14.31 -4.74 1.22
C LEU A 99 15.73 -5.17 1.61
N LEU A 100 16.50 -5.71 0.67
CA LEU A 100 17.84 -6.25 0.97
C LEU A 100 18.76 -5.21 1.61
N PRO A 101 18.84 -3.96 1.14
CA PRO A 101 19.66 -2.95 1.78
C PRO A 101 18.99 -2.27 2.98
N ARG A 102 17.83 -2.78 3.44
CA ARG A 102 17.05 -2.15 4.50
C ARG A 102 16.64 -3.13 5.59
N PRO A 103 17.62 -3.77 6.26
CA PRO A 103 17.29 -4.72 7.33
C PRO A 103 16.59 -4.04 8.52
N GLU A 104 16.74 -2.73 8.67
CA GLU A 104 16.07 -1.98 9.72
C GLU A 104 14.54 -2.02 9.61
N LEU A 105 13.99 -2.17 8.40
CA LEU A 105 12.55 -2.28 8.23
C LEU A 105 12.04 -3.63 8.74
N VAL A 106 12.81 -4.69 8.50
CA VAL A 106 12.47 -6.02 9.00
C VAL A 106 12.50 -6.04 10.52
N GLU A 107 13.53 -5.41 11.10
CA GLU A 107 13.66 -5.32 12.55
C GLU A 107 12.53 -4.49 13.16
N LEU A 108 12.14 -3.42 12.49
CA LEU A 108 11.04 -2.59 12.93
C LEU A 108 9.73 -3.38 12.97
N ALA A 109 9.47 -4.19 11.94
CA ALA A 109 8.29 -5.05 11.90
C ALA A 109 8.29 -6.01 13.09
N ARG A 110 9.44 -6.62 13.36
CA ARG A 110 9.57 -7.57 14.46
C ARG A 110 9.32 -6.93 15.82
N THR A 111 9.86 -5.74 16.05
CA THR A 111 9.77 -5.08 17.36
C THR A 111 8.42 -4.41 17.62
N ARG A 112 7.70 -4.03 16.57
CA ARG A 112 6.43 -3.33 16.71
C ARG A 112 5.21 -4.22 16.46
N GLY A 113 5.42 -5.50 16.19
CA GLY A 113 4.33 -6.43 15.93
C GLY A 113 3.70 -6.27 14.56
N GLY A 114 4.38 -5.58 13.64
CA GLY A 114 3.95 -5.47 12.25
C GLY A 114 4.39 -6.66 11.43
N GLN A 115 4.01 -6.66 10.16
CA GLN A 115 4.32 -7.77 9.27
C GLN A 115 4.67 -7.25 7.87
N ILE A 116 5.76 -7.78 7.32
CA ILE A 116 6.12 -7.56 5.93
C ILE A 116 5.76 -8.82 5.16
N ILE A 117 4.92 -8.65 4.15
CA ILE A 117 4.47 -9.73 3.28
C ILE A 117 5.14 -9.54 1.93
N VAL A 118 5.91 -10.55 1.51
CA VAL A 118 6.52 -10.57 0.18
C VAL A 118 5.84 -11.67 -0.60
N PRO A 119 5.01 -11.33 -1.59
CA PRO A 119 4.36 -12.37 -2.37
C PRO A 119 5.40 -13.13 -3.19
N THR A 120 5.33 -14.45 -3.14
CA THR A 120 6.15 -15.29 -4.00
C THR A 120 5.48 -15.34 -5.36
N GLY A 121 5.94 -14.48 -6.23
CA GLY A 121 5.43 -14.45 -7.57
C GLY A 121 6.08 -15.52 -8.40
N ALA A 122 5.31 -16.22 -9.05
CA ALA A 122 5.83 -17.11 -10.05
C ALA A 122 6.28 -16.31 -11.26
#